data_a8159d89f5e2e6ba3c68ac008944b686
#
_entry.id   a8159d89f5e2e6ba3c68ac008944b686
#
_cell.length_a   1.000
_cell.length_b   1.000
_cell.length_c   1.000
_cell.angle_alpha   90.00
_cell.angle_beta   90.00
_cell.angle_gamma   90.00
#
_symmetry.space_group_name_H-M   'P 1'
#
loop_
_entity.id
_entity.type
_entity.pdbx_description
1 polymer ?
#
loop_
_entity_poly.entity_id
_entity_poly.type
_entity_poly.pdbx_seq_one_letter_code
_entity_poly.pdbx_strand_id
1 'polypeptide(L)'
;MELERPSLPALGVVASVSTVTNRQMKYCEEAGIKMVKLPMHDILSGKEDTESYLKEVVDSLKAGKDTILLTNTAYDRSELELSFEAGEALGLGPVETGDKVRSIVGRLAMEILEQVKVSGVFLTGGDTALGMLMNIEADGSQILSEIRVGIPLVRVKGGKYRRNEAGNKGRCFWS
;
A
#
# COMPACT_ATOMS: atom_id res chain seq x y z
N MET A 1 24.08 -17.91 0.88
CA MET A 1 23.79 -17.10 -0.33
C MET A 1 23.30 -15.74 0.18
N GLU A 2 24.20 -14.76 0.27
CA GLU A 2 23.79 -13.39 0.55
C GLU A 2 22.93 -12.93 -0.61
N LEU A 3 21.66 -12.68 -0.32
CA LEU A 3 20.80 -11.97 -1.26
C LEU A 3 21.38 -10.56 -1.38
N GLU A 4 21.98 -10.23 -2.51
CA GLU A 4 22.33 -8.85 -2.83
C GLU A 4 21.08 -8.00 -2.57
N ARG A 5 21.20 -7.01 -1.67
CA ARG A 5 20.10 -6.10 -1.39
C ARG A 5 19.75 -5.42 -2.70
N PRO A 6 18.48 -5.42 -3.11
CA PRO A 6 18.11 -4.70 -4.32
C PRO A 6 18.54 -3.23 -4.19
N SER A 7 19.09 -2.69 -5.25
CA SER A 7 19.58 -1.29 -5.29
C SER A 7 18.45 -0.26 -5.13
N LEU A 8 17.18 -0.68 -5.20
CA LEU A 8 15.99 0.15 -5.07
C LEU A 8 15.21 -0.22 -3.80
N PRO A 9 14.59 0.77 -3.14
CA PRO A 9 13.75 0.54 -1.96
C PRO A 9 12.48 -0.24 -2.31
N ALA A 10 11.84 -0.81 -1.30
CA ALA A 10 10.52 -1.44 -1.40
C ALA A 10 9.44 -0.51 -0.87
N LEU A 11 8.24 -0.58 -1.48
CA LEU A 11 7.03 0.07 -1.02
C LEU A 11 6.10 -0.97 -0.37
N GLY A 12 5.68 -0.73 0.88
CA GLY A 12 4.55 -1.43 1.49
C GLY A 12 3.27 -0.62 1.35
N VAL A 13 2.14 -1.28 1.09
CA VAL A 13 0.82 -0.64 1.06
C VAL A 13 -0.14 -1.48 1.92
N VAL A 14 -0.64 -0.89 3.00
CA VAL A 14 -1.35 -1.61 4.05
C VAL A 14 -2.65 -0.89 4.43
N ALA A 15 -3.77 -1.53 4.16
CA ALA A 15 -5.09 -1.04 4.57
C ALA A 15 -5.91 -2.09 5.36
N SER A 16 -5.28 -3.20 5.74
CA SER A 16 -5.92 -4.27 6.51
C SER A 16 -6.10 -3.87 7.97
N VAL A 17 -7.28 -4.13 8.51
CA VAL A 17 -7.62 -3.87 9.93
C VAL A 17 -7.46 -5.10 10.83
N SER A 18 -6.77 -6.15 10.38
CA SER A 18 -6.58 -7.36 11.15
C SER A 18 -5.60 -7.15 12.32
N THR A 19 -5.81 -7.87 13.42
CA THR A 19 -4.90 -7.84 14.57
C THR A 19 -3.51 -8.37 14.24
N VAL A 20 -3.42 -9.27 13.25
CA VAL A 20 -2.14 -9.79 12.76
C VAL A 20 -1.37 -8.68 12.06
N THR A 21 -2.01 -7.96 11.13
CA THR A 21 -1.42 -6.82 10.43
C THR A 21 -0.96 -5.75 11.42
N ASN A 22 -1.78 -5.42 12.42
CA ASN A 22 -1.41 -4.44 13.44
C ASN A 22 -0.09 -4.81 14.16
N ARG A 23 0.07 -6.06 14.59
CA ARG A 23 1.32 -6.53 15.21
C ARG A 23 2.50 -6.49 14.23
N GLN A 24 2.28 -6.87 12.98
CA GLN A 24 3.31 -6.82 11.96
C GLN A 24 3.79 -5.38 11.71
N MET A 25 2.87 -4.42 11.64
CA MET A 25 3.22 -3.00 11.43
C MET A 25 4.04 -2.43 12.59
N LYS A 26 3.68 -2.75 13.84
CA LYS A 26 4.47 -2.36 15.01
C LYS A 26 5.88 -2.94 14.97
N TYR A 27 6.00 -4.21 14.60
CA TYR A 27 7.31 -4.86 14.44
C TYR A 27 8.14 -4.20 13.33
N CYS A 28 7.52 -3.85 12.19
CA CYS A 28 8.22 -3.15 11.11
C CYS A 28 8.73 -1.77 11.55
N GLU A 29 7.94 -1.03 12.33
CA GLU A 29 8.35 0.26 12.87
C GLU A 29 9.52 0.12 13.86
N GLU A 30 9.47 -0.85 14.77
CA GLU A 30 10.56 -1.19 15.69
C GLU A 30 11.83 -1.62 14.96
N ALA A 31 11.70 -2.28 13.80
CA ALA A 31 12.80 -2.64 12.92
C ALA A 31 13.37 -1.47 12.10
N GLY A 32 12.84 -0.26 12.27
CA GLY A 32 13.32 0.96 11.62
C GLY A 32 12.80 1.18 10.20
N ILE A 33 11.77 0.47 9.76
CA ILE A 33 11.11 0.73 8.47
C ILE A 33 10.31 2.03 8.58
N LYS A 34 10.44 2.91 7.60
CA LYS A 34 9.69 4.18 7.58
C LYS A 34 8.20 3.90 7.42
N MET A 35 7.41 4.42 8.35
CA MET A 35 5.95 4.30 8.35
C MET A 35 5.33 5.67 8.04
N VAL A 36 4.42 5.72 7.07
CA VAL A 36 3.59 6.89 6.76
C VAL A 36 2.13 6.51 7.00
N LYS A 37 1.56 7.05 8.07
CA LYS A 37 0.23 6.68 8.58
C LYS A 37 -0.81 7.68 8.10
N LEU A 38 -1.77 7.23 7.30
CA LEU A 38 -2.87 8.04 6.80
C LEU A 38 -3.97 8.16 7.85
N PRO A 39 -4.29 9.37 8.34
CA PRO A 39 -5.39 9.61 9.29
C PRO A 39 -6.74 9.56 8.55
N MET A 40 -7.28 8.35 8.37
CA MET A 40 -8.44 8.13 7.51
C MET A 40 -9.68 8.89 7.95
N HIS A 41 -9.90 9.08 9.26
CA HIS A 41 -10.98 9.91 9.77
C HIS A 41 -10.89 11.35 9.23
N ASP A 42 -9.71 11.97 9.33
CA ASP A 42 -9.52 13.37 8.92
C ASP A 42 -9.52 13.53 7.40
N ILE A 43 -8.98 12.55 6.67
CA ILE A 43 -9.03 12.52 5.20
C ILE A 43 -10.47 12.36 4.70
N LEU A 44 -11.26 11.45 5.28
CA LEU A 44 -12.65 11.25 4.91
C LEU A 44 -13.52 12.48 5.27
N SER A 45 -13.23 13.13 6.39
CA SER A 45 -13.92 14.36 6.83
C SER A 45 -13.48 15.61 6.05
N GLY A 46 -12.50 15.51 5.16
CA GLY A 46 -11.96 16.64 4.40
C GLY A 46 -11.14 17.63 5.22
N LYS A 47 -10.70 17.26 6.42
CA LYS A 47 -9.83 18.08 7.28
C LYS A 47 -8.38 18.02 6.83
N GLU A 48 -7.96 16.89 6.27
CA GLU A 48 -6.63 16.68 5.70
C GLU A 48 -6.71 16.19 4.27
N ASP A 49 -5.76 16.61 3.45
CA ASP A 49 -5.54 16.09 2.11
C ASP A 49 -4.50 14.96 2.12
N THR A 50 -4.30 14.33 1.00
CA THR A 50 -3.36 13.22 0.85
C THR A 50 -2.01 13.63 0.25
N GLU A 51 -1.84 14.90 -0.14
CA GLU A 51 -0.67 15.36 -0.90
C GLU A 51 0.61 15.37 -0.05
N SER A 52 0.51 15.80 1.21
CA SER A 52 1.63 15.80 2.15
C SER A 52 2.16 14.38 2.42
N TYR A 53 1.27 13.41 2.57
CA TYR A 53 1.61 12.00 2.77
C TYR A 53 2.22 11.37 1.52
N LEU A 54 1.66 11.67 0.35
CA LEU A 54 2.22 11.27 -0.94
C LEU A 54 3.68 11.74 -1.06
N LYS A 55 3.90 13.03 -0.80
CA LYS A 55 5.24 13.62 -0.85
C LYS A 55 6.20 12.95 0.15
N GLU A 56 5.76 12.71 1.37
CA GLU A 56 6.57 12.08 2.42
C GLU A 56 7.03 10.67 1.99
N VAL A 57 6.13 9.85 1.41
CA VAL A 57 6.48 8.51 0.92
C VAL A 57 7.46 8.61 -0.24
N VAL A 58 7.19 9.49 -1.21
CA VAL A 58 8.03 9.68 -2.40
C VAL A 58 9.45 10.13 -2.00
N ASP A 59 9.57 11.09 -1.11
CA ASP A 59 10.86 11.60 -0.62
C ASP A 59 11.64 10.51 0.12
N SER A 60 10.97 9.72 0.96
CA SER A 60 11.58 8.60 1.67
C SER A 60 12.10 7.52 0.73
N LEU A 61 11.30 7.12 -0.25
CA LEU A 61 11.71 6.13 -1.27
C LEU A 61 12.85 6.67 -2.14
N LYS A 62 12.83 7.95 -2.55
CA LYS A 62 13.92 8.58 -3.29
C LYS A 62 15.22 8.62 -2.48
N ALA A 63 15.11 8.70 -1.16
CA ALA A 63 16.28 8.59 -0.25
C ALA A 63 16.76 7.15 -0.05
N GLY A 64 16.19 6.17 -0.77
CA GLY A 64 16.60 4.76 -0.72
C GLY A 64 16.07 4.01 0.51
N LYS A 65 15.04 4.51 1.20
CA LYS A 65 14.48 3.89 2.40
C LYS A 65 13.25 3.07 2.06
N ASP A 66 13.21 1.82 2.52
CA ASP A 66 11.99 1.02 2.51
C ASP A 66 10.90 1.75 3.29
N THR A 67 9.73 1.89 2.69
CA THR A 67 8.66 2.72 3.24
C THR A 67 7.33 2.01 3.16
N ILE A 68 6.56 2.08 4.23
CA ILE A 68 5.19 1.55 4.29
C ILE A 68 4.21 2.72 4.37
N LEU A 69 3.33 2.82 3.37
CA LEU A 69 2.11 3.61 3.40
C LEU A 69 1.01 2.76 4.02
N LEU A 70 0.41 3.22 5.12
CA LEU A 70 -0.65 2.47 5.77
C LEU A 70 -1.75 3.41 6.28
N THR A 71 -2.95 2.86 6.42
CA THR A 71 -4.01 3.56 7.16
C THR A 71 -3.70 3.54 8.66
N ASN A 72 -4.03 4.61 9.38
CA ASN A 72 -3.89 4.60 10.85
C ASN A 72 -4.68 3.45 11.49
N THR A 73 -5.82 3.06 10.92
CA THR A 73 -6.63 1.91 11.33
C THR A 73 -5.90 0.55 11.22
N ALA A 74 -4.95 0.44 10.29
CA ALA A 74 -4.11 -0.75 10.17
C ALA A 74 -3.04 -0.82 11.27
N TYR A 75 -2.68 0.32 11.85
CA TYR A 75 -1.73 0.43 12.94
C TYR A 75 -2.42 0.41 14.32
N ASP A 76 -3.51 1.16 14.45
CA ASP A 76 -4.33 1.23 15.67
C ASP A 76 -5.82 1.03 15.33
N ARG A 77 -6.39 -0.06 15.80
CA ARG A 77 -7.78 -0.42 15.52
C ARG A 77 -8.80 0.50 16.20
N SER A 78 -8.41 1.24 17.23
CA SER A 78 -9.31 2.21 17.88
C SER A 78 -9.75 3.32 16.92
N GLU A 79 -8.97 3.58 15.88
CA GLU A 79 -9.27 4.55 14.82
C GLU A 79 -10.35 4.08 13.82
N LEU A 80 -10.74 2.80 13.89
CA LEU A 80 -11.69 2.23 12.93
C LEU A 80 -13.10 2.82 13.08
N GLU A 81 -13.55 2.96 14.32
CA GLU A 81 -14.88 3.54 14.62
C GLU A 81 -14.97 4.99 14.13
N LEU A 82 -13.94 5.80 14.40
CA LEU A 82 -13.86 7.17 13.91
C LEU A 82 -13.91 7.24 12.37
N SER A 83 -13.28 6.32 11.69
CA SER A 83 -13.32 6.24 10.23
C SER A 83 -14.70 5.87 9.71
N PHE A 84 -15.44 5.00 10.40
CA PHE A 84 -16.83 4.69 10.07
C PHE A 84 -17.75 5.88 10.33
N GLU A 85 -17.60 6.58 11.45
CA GLU A 85 -18.38 7.81 11.73
C GLU A 85 -18.16 8.87 10.64
N ALA A 86 -16.92 9.05 10.18
CA ALA A 86 -16.64 9.95 9.07
C ALA A 86 -17.31 9.50 7.76
N GLY A 87 -17.34 8.19 7.50
CA GLY A 87 -18.05 7.62 6.36
C GLY A 87 -19.56 7.84 6.45
N GLU A 88 -20.15 7.61 7.61
CA GLU A 88 -21.58 7.83 7.87
C GLU A 88 -21.97 9.30 7.66
N ALA A 89 -21.14 10.23 8.08
CA ALA A 89 -21.33 11.67 7.83
C ALA A 89 -21.35 12.01 6.32
N LEU A 90 -20.75 11.18 5.48
CA LEU A 90 -20.78 11.26 4.02
C LEU A 90 -21.95 10.47 3.40
N GLY A 91 -22.82 9.86 4.22
CA GLY A 91 -23.93 9.02 3.76
C GLY A 91 -23.50 7.62 3.30
N LEU A 92 -22.30 7.16 3.72
CA LEU A 92 -21.76 5.85 3.35
C LEU A 92 -21.99 4.83 4.48
N GLY A 93 -22.37 3.61 4.10
CA GLY A 93 -22.35 2.49 5.03
C GLY A 93 -20.92 1.96 5.29
N PRO A 94 -20.76 0.98 6.21
CA PRO A 94 -19.45 0.44 6.54
C PRO A 94 -18.70 -0.16 5.33
N VAL A 95 -19.42 -0.81 4.42
CA VAL A 95 -18.83 -1.41 3.20
C VAL A 95 -18.33 -0.33 2.26
N GLU A 96 -19.17 0.66 1.97
CA GLU A 96 -18.86 1.78 1.09
C GLU A 96 -17.71 2.63 1.67
N THR A 97 -17.67 2.80 2.99
CA THR A 97 -16.55 3.45 3.68
C THR A 97 -15.25 2.68 3.46
N GLY A 98 -15.28 1.37 3.63
CA GLY A 98 -14.14 0.49 3.34
C GLY A 98 -13.67 0.59 1.88
N ASP A 99 -14.61 0.62 0.93
CA ASP A 99 -14.32 0.77 -0.50
C ASP A 99 -13.67 2.13 -0.79
N LYS A 100 -14.16 3.19 -0.18
CA LYS A 100 -13.59 4.53 -0.30
C LYS A 100 -12.17 4.60 0.24
N VAL A 101 -11.91 4.01 1.40
CA VAL A 101 -10.56 3.91 1.99
C VAL A 101 -9.63 3.16 1.03
N ARG A 102 -10.05 2.00 0.52
CA ARG A 102 -9.24 1.22 -0.45
C ARG A 102 -8.95 2.02 -1.72
N SER A 103 -9.92 2.76 -2.22
CA SER A 103 -9.76 3.62 -3.40
C SER A 103 -8.73 4.72 -3.16
N ILE A 104 -8.77 5.38 -2.01
CA ILE A 104 -7.80 6.43 -1.63
C ILE A 104 -6.38 5.83 -1.57
N VAL A 105 -6.21 4.72 -0.85
CA VAL A 105 -4.92 4.07 -0.68
C VAL A 105 -4.38 3.54 -2.02
N GLY A 106 -5.24 2.93 -2.84
CA GLY A 106 -4.87 2.44 -4.17
C GLY A 106 -4.43 3.57 -5.11
N ARG A 107 -5.14 4.70 -5.11
CA ARG A 107 -4.77 5.89 -5.90
C ARG A 107 -3.41 6.44 -5.46
N LEU A 108 -3.18 6.60 -4.16
CA LEU A 108 -1.90 7.06 -3.63
C LEU A 108 -0.75 6.12 -4.00
N ALA A 109 -0.96 4.81 -3.88
CA ALA A 109 0.05 3.83 -4.29
C ALA A 109 0.44 3.99 -5.77
N MET A 110 -0.54 4.28 -6.63
CA MET A 110 -0.30 4.55 -8.05
C MET A 110 0.50 5.82 -8.26
N GLU A 111 0.08 6.93 -7.66
CA GLU A 111 0.76 8.23 -7.76
C GLU A 111 2.21 8.15 -7.26
N ILE A 112 2.48 7.33 -6.22
CA ILE A 112 3.83 7.05 -5.74
C ILE A 112 4.64 6.32 -6.81
N LEU A 113 4.09 5.25 -7.39
CA LEU A 113 4.79 4.41 -8.37
C LEU A 113 5.05 5.14 -9.70
N GLU A 114 4.25 6.16 -10.03
CA GLU A 114 4.51 7.06 -11.16
C GLU A 114 5.72 7.97 -10.94
N GLN A 115 6.05 8.29 -9.68
CA GLN A 115 7.11 9.22 -9.31
C GLN A 115 8.41 8.55 -8.89
N VAL A 116 8.37 7.28 -8.44
CA VAL A 116 9.54 6.56 -7.90
C VAL A 116 9.58 5.12 -8.38
N LYS A 117 10.78 4.68 -8.78
CA LYS A 117 11.03 3.25 -9.06
C LYS A 117 11.32 2.52 -7.76
N VAL A 118 10.67 1.39 -7.57
CA VAL A 118 10.84 0.51 -6.41
C VAL A 118 11.27 -0.89 -6.85
N SER A 119 11.94 -1.62 -5.96
CA SER A 119 12.32 -3.02 -6.18
C SER A 119 11.11 -3.95 -6.22
N GLY A 120 10.06 -3.60 -5.48
CA GLY A 120 8.79 -4.32 -5.40
C GLY A 120 7.80 -3.59 -4.53
N VAL A 121 6.54 -4.04 -4.58
CA VAL A 121 5.44 -3.55 -3.75
C VAL A 121 4.94 -4.70 -2.89
N PHE A 122 4.89 -4.49 -1.57
CA PHE A 122 4.27 -5.41 -0.63
C PHE A 122 2.84 -4.92 -0.33
N LEU A 123 1.87 -5.82 -0.48
CA LEU A 123 0.46 -5.52 -0.25
C LEU A 123 -0.08 -6.45 0.84
N THR A 124 -0.85 -5.92 1.78
CA THR A 124 -1.58 -6.75 2.74
C THR A 124 -3.08 -6.68 2.51
N GLY A 125 -3.70 -7.86 2.50
CA GLY A 125 -5.14 -8.03 2.27
C GLY A 125 -5.50 -8.09 0.79
N GLY A 126 -6.31 -9.09 0.43
CA GLY A 126 -6.76 -9.33 -0.95
C GLY A 126 -7.46 -8.13 -1.57
N ASP A 127 -8.27 -7.42 -0.78
CA ASP A 127 -9.00 -6.24 -1.25
C ASP A 127 -8.07 -5.07 -1.60
N THR A 128 -7.00 -4.86 -0.82
CA THR A 128 -5.99 -3.84 -1.12
C THR A 128 -5.24 -4.18 -2.40
N ALA A 129 -4.87 -5.45 -2.57
CA ALA A 129 -4.21 -5.93 -3.78
C ALA A 129 -5.13 -5.80 -5.01
N LEU A 130 -6.39 -6.19 -4.89
CA LEU A 130 -7.38 -6.08 -5.96
C LEU A 130 -7.61 -4.60 -6.34
N GLY A 131 -7.81 -3.73 -5.36
CA GLY A 131 -7.98 -2.29 -5.58
C GLY A 131 -6.80 -1.67 -6.32
N MET A 132 -5.57 -2.06 -5.96
CA MET A 132 -4.38 -1.60 -6.66
C MET A 132 -4.33 -2.15 -8.10
N LEU A 133 -4.57 -3.44 -8.31
CA LEU A 133 -4.58 -4.06 -9.65
C LEU A 133 -5.62 -3.42 -10.58
N MET A 134 -6.79 -3.08 -10.05
CA MET A 134 -7.82 -2.36 -10.81
C MET A 134 -7.38 -0.94 -11.19
N ASN A 135 -6.75 -0.20 -10.28
CA ASN A 135 -6.25 1.15 -10.56
C ASN A 135 -5.14 1.19 -11.61
N ILE A 136 -4.29 0.16 -11.67
CA ILE A 136 -3.25 0.04 -12.72
C ILE A 136 -3.79 -0.52 -14.03
N GLU A 137 -5.08 -0.83 -14.09
CA GLU A 137 -5.71 -1.44 -15.28
C GLU A 137 -4.97 -2.72 -15.72
N ALA A 138 -4.56 -3.54 -14.74
CA ALA A 138 -3.82 -4.76 -14.99
C ALA A 138 -4.66 -5.78 -15.76
N ASP A 139 -4.09 -6.40 -16.79
CA ASP A 139 -4.72 -7.51 -17.51
C ASP A 139 -4.73 -8.80 -16.67
N GLY A 140 -3.86 -8.86 -15.67
CA GLY A 140 -3.75 -10.00 -14.77
C GLY A 140 -2.43 -10.03 -14.00
N SER A 141 -2.21 -11.12 -13.29
CA SER A 141 -0.96 -11.38 -12.57
C SER A 141 -0.45 -12.79 -12.83
N GLN A 142 0.85 -12.95 -12.78
CA GLN A 142 1.54 -14.24 -12.90
C GLN A 142 2.24 -14.56 -11.58
N ILE A 143 1.87 -15.66 -10.94
CA ILE A 143 2.60 -16.18 -9.78
C ILE A 143 3.98 -16.64 -10.27
N LEU A 144 5.04 -16.11 -9.63
CA LEU A 144 6.43 -16.46 -9.94
C LEU A 144 6.96 -17.50 -8.97
N SER A 145 6.69 -17.33 -7.69
CA SER A 145 7.12 -18.20 -6.59
C SER A 145 6.33 -17.87 -5.33
N GLU A 146 6.57 -18.61 -4.28
CA GLU A 146 6.13 -18.32 -2.93
C GLU A 146 7.34 -17.87 -2.11
N ILE A 147 7.24 -16.72 -1.43
CA ILE A 147 8.33 -16.20 -0.58
C ILE A 147 8.29 -16.86 0.79
N ARG A 148 7.09 -17.01 1.31
CA ARG A 148 6.72 -17.71 2.54
C ARG A 148 5.36 -18.36 2.31
N VAL A 149 5.00 -19.34 3.14
CA VAL A 149 3.68 -19.99 3.07
C VAL A 149 2.57 -18.94 3.09
N GLY A 150 1.77 -18.91 2.02
CA GLY A 150 0.68 -17.94 1.84
C GLY A 150 1.09 -16.56 1.32
N ILE A 151 2.37 -16.31 1.02
CA ILE A 151 2.84 -15.03 0.47
C ILE A 151 3.43 -15.25 -0.93
N PRO A 152 2.61 -15.16 -1.98
CA PRO A 152 3.09 -15.32 -3.35
C PRO A 152 3.88 -14.09 -3.82
N LEU A 153 4.94 -14.36 -4.58
CA LEU A 153 5.59 -13.36 -5.42
C LEU A 153 4.89 -13.38 -6.78
N VAL A 154 4.32 -12.26 -7.14
CA VAL A 154 3.63 -12.15 -8.44
C VAL A 154 4.26 -11.07 -9.31
N ARG A 155 4.07 -11.22 -10.60
CA ARG A 155 4.35 -10.20 -11.61
C ARG A 155 3.04 -9.74 -12.21
N VAL A 156 2.78 -8.44 -12.14
CA VAL A 156 1.64 -7.82 -12.81
C VAL A 156 1.89 -7.83 -14.33
N LYS A 157 0.85 -8.12 -15.09
CA LYS A 157 0.85 -8.10 -16.55
C LYS A 157 -0.12 -7.05 -17.06
N GLY A 158 0.28 -6.33 -18.10
CA GLY A 158 -0.56 -5.30 -18.73
C GLY A 158 -0.67 -4.00 -17.91
N GLY A 159 -1.69 -3.23 -18.23
CA GLY A 159 -1.99 -1.97 -17.56
C GLY A 159 -1.04 -0.82 -17.89
N LYS A 160 -1.15 0.26 -17.11
CA LYS A 160 -0.33 1.47 -17.26
C LYS A 160 1.17 1.21 -17.05
N TYR A 161 1.52 0.09 -16.41
CA TYR A 161 2.91 -0.37 -16.20
C TYR A 161 3.40 -1.31 -17.29
N ARG A 162 2.88 -1.21 -18.51
CA ARG A 162 3.52 -1.85 -19.66
C ARG A 162 4.98 -1.39 -19.72
N ARG A 163 5.88 -2.38 -19.82
CA ARG A 163 7.32 -2.23 -20.00
C ARG A 163 7.69 -0.90 -20.68
N ASN A 164 8.31 0.00 -19.96
CA ASN A 164 9.34 0.81 -20.59
C ASN A 164 10.50 -0.16 -20.89
N GLU A 165 11.01 -0.16 -22.12
CA GLU A 165 11.98 -1.11 -22.70
C GLU A 165 13.33 -1.25 -21.96
N ALA A 166 13.47 -0.67 -20.78
CA ALA A 166 14.65 -0.68 -19.92
C ALA A 166 14.60 -1.70 -18.75
N GLY A 167 13.97 -2.84 -18.95
CA GLY A 167 14.32 -4.05 -18.18
C GLY A 167 13.87 -4.16 -16.72
N ASN A 168 13.17 -3.19 -16.13
CA ASN A 168 12.78 -3.27 -14.73
C ASN A 168 11.37 -3.87 -14.58
N LYS A 169 11.33 -5.15 -14.18
CA LYS A 169 10.10 -5.91 -13.97
C LYS A 169 9.60 -5.60 -12.57
N GLY A 170 8.59 -4.72 -12.44
CA GLY A 170 7.92 -4.51 -11.17
C GLY A 170 7.46 -5.84 -10.55
N ARG A 171 7.80 -6.07 -9.29
CA ARG A 171 7.43 -7.26 -8.53
C ARG A 171 6.46 -6.82 -7.43
N CYS A 172 5.33 -7.50 -7.32
CA CYS A 172 4.39 -7.29 -6.24
C CYS A 172 4.36 -8.53 -5.33
N PHE A 173 4.25 -8.30 -4.04
CA PHE A 173 4.15 -9.32 -3.01
C PHE A 173 2.85 -9.09 -2.25
N TRP A 174 2.07 -10.12 -1.94
CA TRP A 174 0.94 -9.97 -1.04
C TRP A 174 0.80 -11.14 -0.08
N SER A 175 0.22 -10.85 1.07
CA SER A 175 -0.16 -11.85 2.08
C SER A 175 -1.64 -11.67 2.45
#